data_0f09ddf040fb826921a20f8a31dde8a5
#
_entry.id   0f09ddf040fb826921a20f8a31dde8a5
#
_cell.length_a   1.000
_cell.length_b   1.000
_cell.length_c   1.000
_cell.angle_alpha   90.00
_cell.angle_beta   90.00
_cell.angle_gamma   90.00
#
_symmetry.space_group_name_H-M   'P 1'
#
loop_
_entity.id
_entity.type
_entity.pdbx_description
1 polymer ?
#
loop_
_entity_poly.entity_id
_entity_poly.type
_entity_poly.pdbx_seq_one_letter_code
_entity_poly.pdbx_strand_id
1 'polypeptide(L)'
;MIIKGVGIGRGVAVGPVIRMAQPLPEPSDAPRAEGIAAESEIARVEKSLALVNADLNRRAEEAANGDEGAKQAAPILQAVAMFASDPSLAESIKGLIQQGKTAERAVLEGFAAVAVSYTHLTLP
;
A
#
# COMPACT_ATOMS: atom_id res chain seq x y z
N MET A 1 -29.84 -13.29 -8.72
CA MET A 1 -29.18 -13.39 -7.43
C MET A 1 -29.38 -12.09 -6.68
N ILE A 2 -29.78 -12.15 -5.43
CA ILE A 2 -29.98 -10.98 -4.57
C ILE A 2 -28.90 -11.01 -3.50
N ILE A 3 -28.15 -9.93 -3.39
CA ILE A 3 -27.12 -9.77 -2.36
C ILE A 3 -27.66 -8.75 -1.34
N LYS A 4 -27.75 -9.16 -0.08
CA LYS A 4 -28.15 -8.26 1.00
C LYS A 4 -26.93 -7.48 1.50
N GLY A 5 -27.10 -6.18 1.68
CA GLY A 5 -26.07 -5.29 2.21
C GLY A 5 -26.61 -4.40 3.31
N VAL A 6 -25.75 -3.61 3.91
CA VAL A 6 -26.12 -2.60 4.91
C VAL A 6 -26.08 -1.22 4.24
N GLY A 7 -27.20 -0.50 4.31
CA GLY A 7 -27.27 0.87 3.80
C GLY A 7 -26.56 1.85 4.72
N ILE A 8 -25.64 2.64 4.17
CA ILE A 8 -24.85 3.64 4.92
C ILE A 8 -25.34 5.06 4.61
N GLY A 9 -26.01 5.26 3.48
CA GLY A 9 -26.53 6.55 3.03
C GLY A 9 -27.95 6.49 2.52
N ARG A 10 -28.52 7.62 2.17
CA ARG A 10 -29.83 7.73 1.53
C ARG A 10 -29.66 7.80 0.02
N GLY A 11 -30.47 7.06 -0.69
CA GLY A 11 -30.53 7.10 -2.15
C GLY A 11 -30.56 5.72 -2.78
N VAL A 12 -30.88 5.71 -4.06
CA VAL A 12 -30.86 4.52 -4.91
C VAL A 12 -30.08 4.87 -6.16
N ALA A 13 -29.14 4.00 -6.53
CA ALA A 13 -28.40 4.10 -7.78
C ALA A 13 -28.54 2.80 -8.57
N VAL A 14 -28.61 2.92 -9.88
CA VAL A 14 -28.62 1.79 -10.80
C VAL A 14 -27.46 1.96 -11.77
N GLY A 15 -26.66 0.92 -11.92
CA GLY A 15 -25.50 0.96 -12.81
C GLY A 15 -24.84 -0.41 -12.96
N PRO A 16 -23.84 -0.51 -13.83
CA PRO A 16 -23.07 -1.74 -13.99
C PRO A 16 -22.28 -2.06 -12.71
N VAL A 17 -22.22 -3.34 -12.36
CA VAL A 17 -21.40 -3.83 -11.25
C VAL A 17 -19.99 -4.03 -11.75
N ILE A 18 -19.03 -3.35 -11.13
CA ILE A 18 -17.59 -3.57 -11.35
C ILE A 18 -17.06 -4.36 -10.15
N ARG A 19 -16.53 -5.55 -10.42
CA ARG A 19 -15.86 -6.32 -9.39
C ARG A 19 -14.44 -5.78 -9.22
N MET A 20 -14.12 -5.27 -8.04
CA MET A 20 -12.76 -4.89 -7.70
C MET A 20 -11.85 -6.12 -7.69
N ALA A 21 -10.58 -5.93 -8.01
CA ALA A 21 -9.58 -7.00 -7.89
C ALA A 21 -9.59 -7.56 -6.46
N GLN A 22 -9.40 -8.89 -6.36
CA GLN A 22 -9.27 -9.51 -5.06
C GLN A 22 -8.01 -8.98 -4.37
N PRO A 23 -8.04 -8.79 -3.03
CA PRO A 23 -6.84 -8.43 -2.30
C PRO A 23 -5.77 -9.52 -2.51
N LEU A 24 -4.51 -9.08 -2.55
CA LEU A 24 -3.40 -10.01 -2.62
C LEU A 24 -3.43 -10.94 -1.40
N PRO A 25 -3.07 -12.22 -1.58
CA PRO A 25 -2.96 -13.14 -0.45
C PRO A 25 -1.89 -12.63 0.54
N GLU A 26 -2.15 -12.86 1.82
CA GLU A 26 -1.19 -12.51 2.86
C GLU A 26 0.12 -13.28 2.65
N PRO A 27 1.29 -12.61 2.66
CA PRO A 27 2.58 -13.30 2.56
C PRO A 27 2.79 -14.26 3.71
N SER A 28 3.43 -15.40 3.40
CA SER A 28 3.79 -16.40 4.42
C SER A 28 4.67 -15.78 5.51
N ASP A 29 4.46 -16.22 6.75
CA ASP A 29 5.31 -15.89 7.89
C ASP A 29 6.55 -16.82 8.02
N ALA A 30 6.71 -17.73 7.08
CA ALA A 30 7.87 -18.61 7.04
C ALA A 30 9.17 -17.79 6.86
N PRO A 31 10.28 -18.21 7.48
CA PRO A 31 11.56 -17.54 7.30
C PRO A 31 12.00 -17.58 5.84
N ARG A 32 12.85 -16.63 5.48
CA ARG A 32 13.49 -16.60 4.16
C ARG A 32 14.24 -17.91 3.90
N ALA A 33 14.13 -18.45 2.70
CA ALA A 33 14.80 -19.67 2.31
C ALA A 33 16.33 -19.53 2.43
N GLU A 34 16.98 -20.63 2.81
CA GLU A 34 18.44 -20.72 2.81
C GLU A 34 18.98 -20.43 1.39
N GLY A 35 20.08 -19.68 1.32
CA GLY A 35 20.71 -19.30 0.06
C GLY A 35 20.18 -18.01 -0.57
N ILE A 36 19.11 -17.41 -0.04
CA ILE A 36 18.67 -16.06 -0.45
C ILE A 36 19.31 -15.04 0.48
N ALA A 37 20.19 -14.21 -0.07
CA ALA A 37 20.88 -13.16 0.70
C ALA A 37 19.93 -12.04 1.12
N ALA A 38 20.11 -11.50 2.32
CA ALA A 38 19.33 -10.36 2.82
C ALA A 38 19.48 -9.13 1.92
N GLU A 39 20.70 -8.88 1.44
CA GLU A 39 21.03 -7.76 0.55
C GLU A 39 20.26 -7.83 -0.76
N SER A 40 20.06 -9.02 -1.31
CA SER A 40 19.26 -9.24 -2.53
C SER A 40 17.79 -8.88 -2.31
N GLU A 41 17.23 -9.29 -1.18
CA GLU A 41 15.85 -8.96 -0.82
C GLU A 41 15.66 -7.45 -0.54
N ILE A 42 16.62 -6.82 0.14
CA ILE A 42 16.63 -5.38 0.39
C ILE A 42 16.67 -4.61 -0.93
N ALA A 43 17.57 -4.97 -1.85
CA ALA A 43 17.66 -4.33 -3.16
C ALA A 43 16.36 -4.49 -3.96
N ARG A 44 15.70 -5.64 -3.87
CA ARG A 44 14.40 -5.91 -4.50
C ARG A 44 13.31 -5.00 -3.94
N VAL A 45 13.26 -4.82 -2.63
CA VAL A 45 12.30 -3.91 -1.98
C VAL A 45 12.56 -2.46 -2.37
N GLU A 46 13.80 -1.99 -2.29
CA GLU A 46 14.17 -0.61 -2.65
C GLU A 46 13.76 -0.29 -4.09
N LYS A 47 14.03 -1.18 -5.02
CA LYS A 47 13.60 -1.04 -6.41
C LYS A 47 12.09 -0.98 -6.55
N SER A 48 11.36 -1.83 -5.82
CA SER A 48 9.90 -1.87 -5.86
C SER A 48 9.29 -0.61 -5.27
N LEU A 49 9.79 -0.11 -4.14
CA LEU A 49 9.34 1.14 -3.53
C LEU A 49 9.58 2.35 -4.45
N ALA A 50 10.72 2.40 -5.14
CA ALA A 50 11.00 3.45 -6.11
C ALA A 50 10.02 3.43 -7.29
N LEU A 51 9.68 2.25 -7.80
CA LEU A 51 8.69 2.08 -8.87
C LEU A 51 7.29 2.50 -8.41
N VAL A 52 6.87 2.11 -7.22
CA VAL A 52 5.57 2.50 -6.64
C VAL A 52 5.51 4.02 -6.44
N ASN A 53 6.56 4.62 -5.89
CA ASN A 53 6.64 6.08 -5.72
C ASN A 53 6.49 6.81 -7.06
N ALA A 54 7.23 6.37 -8.08
CA ALA A 54 7.16 6.97 -9.42
C ALA A 54 5.76 6.81 -10.04
N ASP A 55 5.14 5.64 -9.94
CA ASP A 55 3.79 5.40 -10.47
C ASP A 55 2.72 6.24 -9.75
N LEU A 56 2.80 6.35 -8.42
CA LEU A 56 1.88 7.16 -7.63
C LEU A 56 2.01 8.65 -7.96
N ASN A 57 3.21 9.17 -8.12
CA ASN A 57 3.43 10.56 -8.54
C ASN A 57 2.87 10.81 -9.95
N ARG A 58 3.11 9.91 -10.90
CA ARG A 58 2.52 10.00 -12.24
C ARG A 58 0.99 10.04 -12.19
N ARG A 59 0.37 9.13 -11.42
CA ARG A 59 -1.09 9.11 -11.24
C ARG A 59 -1.61 10.38 -10.56
N ALA A 60 -0.86 10.94 -9.62
CA ALA A 60 -1.21 12.20 -8.97
C ALA A 60 -1.20 13.36 -9.97
N GLU A 61 -0.22 13.43 -10.86
CA GLU A 61 -0.16 14.43 -11.93
C GLU A 61 -1.31 14.27 -12.92
N GLU A 62 -1.60 13.05 -13.35
CA GLU A 62 -2.75 12.74 -14.21
C GLU A 62 -4.07 13.15 -13.55
N ALA A 63 -4.25 12.84 -12.27
CA ALA A 63 -5.43 13.21 -11.51
C ALA A 63 -5.57 14.73 -11.35
N ALA A 64 -4.47 15.45 -11.12
CA ALA A 64 -4.46 16.91 -11.02
C ALA A 64 -4.88 17.61 -12.33
N ASN A 65 -4.65 16.96 -13.46
CA ASN A 65 -5.06 17.45 -14.77
C ASN A 65 -6.40 16.87 -15.26
N GLY A 66 -7.06 16.05 -14.45
CA GLY A 66 -8.34 15.43 -14.74
C GLY A 66 -9.55 16.31 -14.42
N ASP A 67 -10.70 15.68 -14.32
CA ASP A 67 -11.94 16.35 -13.90
C ASP A 67 -11.91 16.68 -12.38
N GLU A 68 -12.94 17.35 -11.89
CA GLU A 68 -13.01 17.79 -10.48
C GLU A 68 -12.97 16.61 -9.49
N GLY A 69 -13.52 15.45 -9.85
CA GLY A 69 -13.44 14.26 -9.02
C GLY A 69 -12.02 13.71 -8.97
N ALA A 70 -11.34 13.64 -10.11
CA ALA A 70 -9.95 13.19 -10.20
C ALA A 70 -9.00 14.12 -9.43
N LYS A 71 -9.19 15.44 -9.53
CA LYS A 71 -8.37 16.43 -8.81
C LYS A 71 -8.38 16.24 -7.30
N GLN A 72 -9.50 15.78 -6.73
CA GLN A 72 -9.58 15.49 -5.29
C GLN A 72 -8.71 14.28 -4.88
N ALA A 73 -8.42 13.38 -5.80
CA ALA A 73 -7.55 12.23 -5.54
C ALA A 73 -6.05 12.58 -5.58
N ALA A 74 -5.67 13.63 -6.30
CA ALA A 74 -4.27 14.00 -6.48
C ALA A 74 -3.48 14.18 -5.16
N PRO A 75 -3.95 14.98 -4.17
CA PRO A 75 -3.23 15.13 -2.90
C PRO A 75 -3.16 13.83 -2.10
N ILE A 76 -4.15 12.96 -2.21
CA ILE A 76 -4.15 11.65 -1.55
C ILE A 76 -3.05 10.76 -2.16
N LEU A 77 -2.98 10.71 -3.48
CA LEU A 77 -1.94 9.94 -4.19
C LEU A 77 -0.53 10.47 -3.86
N GLN A 78 -0.34 11.78 -3.78
CA GLN A 78 0.92 12.38 -3.35
C GLN A 78 1.29 12.00 -1.92
N ALA A 79 0.34 12.03 -0.99
CA ALA A 79 0.57 11.62 0.39
C ALA A 79 1.01 10.14 0.47
N VAL A 80 0.35 9.26 -0.29
CA VAL A 80 0.72 7.83 -0.35
C VAL A 80 2.11 7.65 -0.99
N ALA A 81 2.45 8.43 -2.01
CA ALA A 81 3.79 8.42 -2.62
C ALA A 81 4.88 8.82 -1.62
N MET A 82 4.62 9.78 -0.74
CA MET A 82 5.55 10.18 0.32
C MET A 82 5.84 9.03 1.29
N PHE A 83 4.85 8.21 1.63
CA PHE A 83 5.07 7.02 2.46
C PHE A 83 6.00 6.01 1.78
N ALA A 84 5.84 5.79 0.48
CA ALA A 84 6.70 4.87 -0.25
C ALA A 84 8.17 5.32 -0.32
N SER A 85 8.44 6.59 -0.06
CA SER A 85 9.79 7.18 0.00
C SER A 85 10.26 7.53 1.41
N ASP A 86 9.52 7.13 2.44
CA ASP A 86 9.88 7.41 3.83
C ASP A 86 11.10 6.58 4.26
N PRO A 87 12.22 7.23 4.66
CA PRO A 87 13.41 6.52 5.11
C PRO A 87 13.19 5.64 6.33
N SER A 88 12.31 6.04 7.25
CA SER A 88 12.02 5.24 8.46
C SER A 88 11.28 3.95 8.13
N LEU A 89 10.38 3.99 7.15
CA LEU A 89 9.73 2.78 6.62
C LEU A 89 10.76 1.85 5.97
N ALA A 90 11.63 2.40 5.13
CA ALA A 90 12.68 1.63 4.45
C ALA A 90 13.63 0.95 5.46
N GLU A 91 14.06 1.65 6.50
CA GLU A 91 14.90 1.09 7.55
C GLU A 91 14.19 0.01 8.38
N SER A 92 12.91 0.20 8.68
CA SER A 92 12.09 -0.81 9.37
C SER A 92 11.99 -2.10 8.53
N ILE A 93 11.73 -1.99 7.24
CA ILE A 93 11.65 -3.13 6.33
C ILE A 93 13.01 -3.84 6.23
N LYS A 94 14.11 -3.09 6.10
CA LYS A 94 15.47 -3.65 6.09
C LYS A 94 15.77 -4.45 7.36
N GLY A 95 15.42 -3.91 8.51
CA GLY A 95 15.59 -4.59 9.80
C GLY A 95 14.85 -5.92 9.86
N LEU A 96 13.61 -5.98 9.36
CA LEU A 96 12.82 -7.22 9.30
C LEU A 96 13.45 -8.25 8.35
N ILE A 97 13.96 -7.82 7.20
CA ILE A 97 14.67 -8.71 6.26
C ILE A 97 15.96 -9.26 6.89
N GLN A 98 16.71 -8.43 7.59
CA GLN A 98 17.93 -8.84 8.31
C GLN A 98 17.64 -9.86 9.42
N GLN A 99 16.45 -9.79 10.04
CA GLN A 99 15.96 -10.77 11.00
C GLN A 99 15.52 -12.10 10.38
N GLY A 100 15.63 -12.26 9.06
CA GLY A 100 15.32 -13.49 8.35
C GLY A 100 13.95 -13.55 7.70
N LYS A 101 13.19 -12.45 7.67
CA LYS A 101 11.89 -12.41 6.96
C LYS A 101 12.08 -12.31 5.46
N THR A 102 11.07 -12.76 4.71
CA THR A 102 10.99 -12.53 3.26
C THR A 102 10.72 -11.06 2.97
N ALA A 103 11.05 -10.58 1.79
CA ALA A 103 10.76 -9.20 1.37
C ALA A 103 9.27 -8.88 1.46
N GLU A 104 8.41 -9.78 0.99
CA GLU A 104 6.95 -9.61 0.99
C GLU A 104 6.40 -9.49 2.42
N ARG A 105 6.87 -10.34 3.34
CA ARG A 105 6.44 -10.29 4.75
C ARG A 105 6.96 -9.02 5.43
N ALA A 106 8.20 -8.64 5.19
CA ALA A 106 8.79 -7.44 5.74
C ALA A 106 8.08 -6.16 5.27
N VAL A 107 7.67 -6.09 4.02
CA VAL A 107 6.87 -4.98 3.48
C VAL A 107 5.50 -4.92 4.16
N LEU A 108 4.78 -6.03 4.26
CA LEU A 108 3.48 -6.09 4.92
C LEU A 108 3.57 -5.60 6.37
N GLU A 109 4.52 -6.10 7.14
CA GLU A 109 4.69 -5.73 8.55
C GLU A 109 5.18 -4.28 8.73
N GLY A 110 6.07 -3.80 7.87
CA GLY A 110 6.54 -2.43 7.87
C GLY A 110 5.40 -1.43 7.65
N PHE A 111 4.56 -1.67 6.64
CA PHE A 111 3.39 -0.84 6.39
C PHE A 111 2.31 -0.96 7.48
N ALA A 112 2.09 -2.16 8.03
CA ALA A 112 1.15 -2.37 9.12
C ALA A 112 1.54 -1.57 10.38
N ALA A 113 2.82 -1.50 10.71
CA ALA A 113 3.33 -0.71 11.83
C ALA A 113 3.05 0.79 11.65
N VAL A 114 3.22 1.32 10.44
CA VAL A 114 2.87 2.72 10.11
C VAL A 114 1.37 2.95 10.22
N ALA A 115 0.54 2.06 9.69
CA ALA A 115 -0.91 2.17 9.74
C ALA A 115 -1.43 2.21 11.18
N VAL A 116 -0.89 1.37 12.07
CA VAL A 116 -1.22 1.38 13.51
C VAL A 116 -0.86 2.72 14.16
N SER A 117 0.31 3.26 13.86
CA SER A 117 0.74 4.56 14.39
C SER A 117 -0.20 5.68 13.98
N TYR A 118 -0.67 5.68 12.74
CA TYR A 118 -1.63 6.66 12.23
C TYR A 118 -3.01 6.52 12.89
N THR A 119 -3.48 5.30 13.13
CA THR A 119 -4.78 5.06 13.80
C THR A 119 -4.78 5.60 15.22
N HIS A 120 -3.67 5.51 15.94
CA HIS A 120 -3.52 6.07 17.29
C HIS A 120 -3.45 7.60 17.32
N LEU A 121 -2.98 8.25 16.26
CA LEU A 121 -2.88 9.71 16.17
C LEU A 121 -4.20 10.39 15.74
N THR A 122 -5.12 9.66 15.11
CA THR A 122 -6.37 10.20 14.56
C THR A 122 -7.61 9.93 15.40
N LEU A 123 -7.51 9.13 16.45
CA LEU A 123 -8.60 8.90 17.40
C LEU A 123 -8.51 9.91 18.54
N PRO A 124 -9.59 10.67 18.82
CA PRO A 124 -9.65 11.56 19.96
C PRO A 124 -9.63 10.78 21.29
#